data_98eed351d628f9e5049b94850c77594f
#
_entry.id   98eed351d628f9e5049b94850c77594f
#
_cell.length_a   1.000
_cell.length_b   1.000
_cell.length_c   1.000
_cell.angle_alpha   90.00
_cell.angle_beta   90.00
_cell.angle_gamma   90.00
#
_symmetry.space_group_name_H-M   'P 1'
#
loop_
_entity.id
_entity.type
_entity.pdbx_description
1 polymer ?
#
loop_
_entity_poly.entity_id
_entity_poly.type
_entity_poly.pdbx_seq_one_letter_code
_entity_poly.pdbx_strand_id
1 'polypeptide(L)'
;MNKRKICVVVTARPSYARVKTALQAIKDHPQLELQLVLAGSALLGRYGNAVNVIEKDGFEVTEKIYNILEGETPTGMAKTTGIAIMELATAFHNLKPDVVVTIADRFETIATSIAASYQNIPLAHIQGGEVTGNIDEKVRHANTKLADIHLVASDDAA
;
A
#
# COMPACT_ATOMS: atom_id res chain seq x y z
N MET A 1 -23.02 -1.19 -15.54
CA MET A 1 -21.66 -1.76 -15.61
C MET A 1 -21.09 -1.81 -14.22
N ASN A 2 -20.51 -2.93 -13.80
CA ASN A 2 -19.82 -2.97 -12.50
C ASN A 2 -18.58 -2.08 -12.57
N LYS A 3 -18.37 -1.26 -11.54
CA LYS A 3 -17.16 -0.46 -11.40
C LYS A 3 -15.95 -1.37 -11.18
N ARG A 4 -14.79 -0.97 -11.73
CA ARG A 4 -13.53 -1.65 -11.47
C ARG A 4 -13.00 -1.23 -10.10
N LYS A 5 -12.67 -2.18 -9.26
CA LYS A 5 -12.22 -1.98 -7.88
C LYS A 5 -10.73 -1.76 -7.81
N ILE A 6 -10.32 -0.60 -7.35
CA ILE A 6 -8.92 -0.24 -7.16
C ILE A 6 -8.63 -0.21 -5.66
N CYS A 7 -7.89 -1.19 -5.18
CA CYS A 7 -7.48 -1.29 -3.79
C CYS A 7 -6.12 -0.59 -3.59
N VAL A 8 -6.11 0.49 -2.84
CA VAL A 8 -4.88 1.22 -2.51
C VAL A 8 -4.50 0.95 -1.06
N VAL A 9 -3.30 0.40 -0.84
CA VAL A 9 -2.80 0.09 0.49
C VAL A 9 -1.82 1.18 0.94
N VAL A 10 -2.16 1.86 2.03
CA VAL A 10 -1.35 2.93 2.62
C VAL A 10 -0.81 2.46 3.97
N THR A 11 0.52 2.39 4.09
CA THR A 11 1.20 1.88 5.30
C THR A 11 1.79 2.99 6.18
N ALA A 12 1.87 4.22 5.67
CA ALA A 12 2.43 5.35 6.39
C ALA A 12 1.81 6.68 5.96
N ARG A 13 1.85 7.68 6.84
CA ARG A 13 1.35 9.02 6.56
C ARG A 13 2.03 9.70 5.35
N PRO A 14 3.37 9.61 5.17
CA PRO A 14 4.01 10.15 3.97
C PRO A 14 3.51 9.51 2.67
N SER A 15 3.21 8.22 2.69
CA SER A 15 2.65 7.51 1.53
C SER A 15 1.28 8.06 1.15
N TYR A 16 0.44 8.36 2.14
CA TYR A 16 -0.86 9.00 1.90
C TYR A 16 -0.72 10.36 1.23
N ALA A 17 0.19 11.22 1.72
CA ALA A 17 0.40 12.54 1.14
C ALA A 17 0.78 12.49 -0.36
N ARG A 18 1.54 11.47 -0.74
CA ARG A 18 1.97 11.27 -2.14
C ARG A 18 0.85 10.81 -3.08
N VAL A 19 -0.14 10.10 -2.57
CA VAL A 19 -1.19 9.49 -3.40
C VAL A 19 -2.56 10.15 -3.26
N LYS A 20 -2.71 11.16 -2.40
CA LYS A 20 -3.98 11.82 -2.13
C LYS A 20 -4.72 12.25 -3.40
N THR A 21 -4.01 12.84 -4.37
CA THR A 21 -4.59 13.26 -5.65
C THR A 21 -5.04 12.08 -6.50
N ALA A 22 -4.28 10.99 -6.50
CA ALA A 22 -4.66 9.76 -7.20
C ALA A 22 -5.89 9.10 -6.54
N LEU A 23 -5.96 9.07 -5.21
CA LEU A 23 -7.14 8.59 -4.48
C LEU A 23 -8.39 9.38 -4.86
N GLN A 24 -8.26 10.72 -4.95
CA GLN A 24 -9.36 11.59 -5.35
C GLN A 24 -9.79 11.31 -6.79
N ALA A 25 -8.84 11.16 -7.70
CA ALA A 25 -9.13 10.85 -9.10
C ALA A 25 -9.85 9.48 -9.25
N ILE A 26 -9.43 8.47 -8.51
CA ILE A 26 -10.11 7.15 -8.49
C ILE A 26 -11.54 7.30 -7.95
N LYS A 27 -11.70 8.01 -6.83
CA LYS A 27 -12.99 8.23 -6.16
C LYS A 27 -13.99 8.95 -7.08
N ASP A 28 -13.54 9.93 -7.83
CA ASP A 28 -14.39 10.75 -8.71
C ASP A 28 -14.66 10.09 -10.07
N HIS A 29 -13.91 9.05 -10.41
CA HIS A 29 -14.05 8.40 -11.72
C HIS A 29 -15.31 7.52 -11.78
N PRO A 30 -16.18 7.70 -12.80
CA PRO A 30 -17.50 7.05 -12.83
C PRO A 30 -17.44 5.52 -12.96
N GLN A 31 -16.34 4.97 -13.49
CA GLN A 31 -16.15 3.54 -13.72
C GLN A 31 -15.25 2.86 -12.69
N LEU A 32 -14.75 3.60 -11.67
CA LEU A 32 -13.87 3.06 -10.63
C LEU A 32 -14.55 3.08 -9.27
N GLU A 33 -14.13 2.17 -8.41
CA GLU A 33 -14.47 2.07 -6.99
C GLU A 33 -13.17 2.07 -6.19
N LEU A 34 -13.00 3.04 -5.31
CA LEU A 34 -11.85 3.10 -4.41
C LEU A 34 -12.08 2.17 -3.22
N GLN A 35 -11.15 1.25 -2.99
CA GLN A 35 -11.01 0.48 -1.77
C GLN A 35 -9.73 0.93 -1.06
N LEU A 36 -9.86 1.69 0.02
CA LEU A 36 -8.72 2.23 0.76
C LEU A 36 -8.42 1.36 1.98
N VAL A 37 -7.28 0.70 1.96
CA VAL A 37 -6.78 -0.13 3.06
C VAL A 37 -5.66 0.58 3.77
N LEU A 38 -5.76 0.70 5.10
CA LEU A 38 -4.70 1.26 5.93
C LEU A 38 -4.03 0.16 6.74
N ALA A 39 -2.70 0.17 6.77
CA ALA A 39 -1.90 -0.78 7.52
C ALA A 39 -0.68 -0.09 8.15
N GLY A 40 0.10 -0.84 8.91
CA GLY A 40 1.38 -0.36 9.42
C GLY A 40 1.27 0.88 10.30
N SER A 41 2.23 1.77 10.13
CA SER A 41 2.33 3.00 10.93
C SER A 41 1.24 4.03 10.62
N ALA A 42 0.48 3.88 9.53
CA ALA A 42 -0.66 4.73 9.22
C ALA A 42 -1.76 4.66 10.29
N LEU A 43 -1.84 3.55 11.03
CA LEU A 43 -2.83 3.32 12.09
C LEU A 43 -2.33 3.72 13.49
N LEU A 44 -1.06 4.09 13.65
CA LEU A 44 -0.47 4.39 14.95
C LEU A 44 -0.49 5.90 15.24
N GLY A 45 -1.12 6.27 16.36
CA GLY A 45 -1.25 7.66 16.82
C GLY A 45 0.10 8.39 16.97
N ARG A 46 1.15 7.68 17.42
CA ARG A 46 2.52 8.22 17.57
C ARG A 46 3.16 8.69 16.26
N TYR A 47 2.68 8.22 15.11
CA TYR A 47 3.14 8.65 13.78
C TYR A 47 2.19 9.62 13.08
N GLY A 48 1.36 10.33 13.87
CA GLY A 48 0.55 11.45 13.40
C GLY A 48 -0.84 11.11 12.86
N ASN A 49 -1.42 10.00 13.34
CA ASN A 49 -2.85 9.68 13.15
C ASN A 49 -3.33 9.84 11.69
N ALA A 50 -2.69 9.13 10.77
CA ALA A 50 -3.02 9.25 9.34
C ALA A 50 -4.51 8.98 9.07
N VAL A 51 -5.14 8.08 9.83
CA VAL A 51 -6.58 7.79 9.74
C VAL A 51 -7.41 9.06 9.84
N ASN A 52 -7.20 9.86 10.89
CA ASN A 52 -8.00 11.07 11.13
C ASN A 52 -7.82 12.10 10.01
N VAL A 53 -6.60 12.20 9.44
CA VAL A 53 -6.34 13.10 8.31
C VAL A 53 -7.07 12.62 7.07
N ILE A 54 -7.02 11.32 6.78
CA ILE A 54 -7.66 10.68 5.63
C ILE A 54 -9.19 10.84 5.70
N GLU A 55 -9.78 10.56 6.86
CA GLU A 55 -11.23 10.69 7.09
C GLU A 55 -11.67 12.16 7.00
N LYS A 56 -10.87 13.10 7.55
CA LYS A 56 -11.13 14.55 7.44
C LYS A 56 -11.04 15.06 5.99
N ASP A 57 -10.18 14.45 5.18
CA ASP A 57 -10.07 14.73 3.75
C ASP A 57 -11.26 14.14 2.95
N GLY A 58 -12.18 13.42 3.60
CA GLY A 58 -13.40 12.88 3.01
C GLY A 58 -13.22 11.49 2.37
N PHE A 59 -12.14 10.77 2.68
CA PHE A 59 -11.97 9.39 2.24
C PHE A 59 -12.54 8.41 3.26
N GLU A 60 -13.30 7.44 2.79
CA GLU A 60 -13.73 6.29 3.58
C GLU A 60 -12.63 5.23 3.61
N VAL A 61 -12.28 4.76 4.81
CA VAL A 61 -11.34 3.66 4.99
C VAL A 61 -12.10 2.34 4.94
N THR A 62 -11.81 1.55 3.92
CA THR A 62 -12.48 0.28 3.68
C THR A 62 -12.06 -0.80 4.67
N GLU A 63 -10.76 -0.87 5.00
CA GLU A 63 -10.20 -1.87 5.91
C GLU A 63 -9.04 -1.28 6.71
N LYS A 64 -8.88 -1.71 7.98
CA LYS A 64 -7.78 -1.31 8.88
C LYS A 64 -7.04 -2.56 9.37
N ILE A 65 -5.76 -2.69 9.02
CA ILE A 65 -4.92 -3.85 9.32
C ILE A 65 -3.90 -3.51 10.39
N TYR A 66 -4.08 -4.01 11.59
CA TYR A 66 -3.20 -3.79 12.74
C TYR A 66 -2.11 -4.87 12.78
N ASN A 67 -0.98 -4.62 12.15
CA ASN A 67 0.10 -5.59 11.94
C ASN A 67 1.43 -5.23 12.61
N ILE A 68 1.55 -4.07 13.28
CA ILE A 68 2.82 -3.62 13.87
C ILE A 68 3.07 -4.32 15.19
N LEU A 69 4.21 -4.98 15.30
CA LEU A 69 4.78 -5.44 16.57
C LEU A 69 5.68 -4.36 17.15
N GLU A 70 5.63 -4.19 18.46
CA GLU A 70 6.55 -3.30 19.16
C GLU A 70 7.98 -3.85 19.19
N GLY A 71 8.95 -2.95 19.29
CA GLY A 71 10.37 -3.26 19.28
C GLY A 71 10.93 -3.16 17.86
N GLU A 72 11.62 -2.07 17.58
CA GLU A 72 12.22 -1.74 16.28
C GLU A 72 13.45 -2.60 15.97
N THR A 73 13.27 -3.92 15.97
CA THR A 73 14.31 -4.91 15.68
C THR A 73 14.12 -5.50 14.29
N PRO A 74 15.19 -5.99 13.62
CA PRO A 74 15.05 -6.70 12.35
C PRO A 74 14.10 -7.89 12.43
N THR A 75 14.08 -8.61 13.55
CA THR A 75 13.14 -9.71 13.78
C THR A 75 11.69 -9.20 13.88
N GLY A 76 11.48 -8.09 14.58
CA GLY A 76 10.17 -7.43 14.68
C GLY A 76 9.66 -6.96 13.33
N MET A 77 10.52 -6.36 12.51
CA MET A 77 10.19 -5.96 11.14
C MET A 77 9.76 -7.14 10.27
N ALA A 78 10.51 -8.25 10.31
CA ALA A 78 10.16 -9.45 9.56
C ALA A 78 8.81 -10.04 10.00
N LYS A 79 8.57 -10.12 11.31
CA LYS A 79 7.29 -10.61 11.85
C LYS A 79 6.12 -9.68 11.53
N THR A 80 6.29 -8.38 11.67
CA THR A 80 5.32 -7.35 11.24
C THR A 80 4.91 -7.54 9.78
N THR A 81 5.88 -7.74 8.90
CA THR A 81 5.65 -8.01 7.47
C THR A 81 4.88 -9.32 7.27
N GLY A 82 5.24 -10.39 8.00
CA GLY A 82 4.53 -11.67 7.94
C GLY A 82 3.07 -11.57 8.34
N ILE A 83 2.77 -10.84 9.42
CA ILE A 83 1.39 -10.56 9.85
C ILE A 83 0.66 -9.79 8.76
N ALA A 84 1.29 -8.77 8.19
CA ALA A 84 0.68 -7.99 7.11
C ALA A 84 0.33 -8.84 5.88
N ILE A 85 1.16 -9.81 5.51
CA ILE A 85 0.87 -10.74 4.41
C ILE A 85 -0.40 -11.54 4.70
N MET A 86 -0.53 -12.12 5.89
CA MET A 86 -1.70 -12.91 6.26
C MET A 86 -2.98 -12.08 6.25
N GLU A 87 -2.95 -10.90 6.85
CA GLU A 87 -4.10 -10.01 6.94
C GLU A 87 -4.51 -9.45 5.56
N LEU A 88 -3.54 -9.01 4.77
CA LEU A 88 -3.79 -8.51 3.40
C LEU A 88 -4.33 -9.62 2.49
N ALA A 89 -3.85 -10.85 2.64
CA ALA A 89 -4.37 -11.97 1.87
C ALA A 89 -5.86 -12.19 2.14
N THR A 90 -6.28 -12.09 3.41
CA THR A 90 -7.69 -12.18 3.82
C THR A 90 -8.49 -10.97 3.30
N ALA A 91 -7.95 -9.76 3.46
CA ALA A 91 -8.60 -8.55 2.98
C ALA A 91 -8.86 -8.59 1.47
N PHE A 92 -7.85 -8.97 0.66
CA PHE A 92 -8.00 -9.05 -0.79
C PHE A 92 -8.98 -10.16 -1.22
N HIS A 93 -9.00 -11.30 -0.50
CA HIS A 93 -10.00 -12.34 -0.73
C HIS A 93 -11.42 -11.81 -0.53
N ASN A 94 -11.65 -11.00 0.49
CA ASN A 94 -12.96 -10.45 0.81
C ASN A 94 -13.35 -9.28 -0.10
N LEU A 95 -12.43 -8.36 -0.35
CA LEU A 95 -12.66 -7.15 -1.15
C LEU A 95 -12.73 -7.42 -2.65
N LYS A 96 -12.03 -8.46 -3.12
CA LYS A 96 -11.94 -8.85 -4.54
C LYS A 96 -11.57 -7.67 -5.44
N PRO A 97 -10.42 -7.03 -5.21
CA PRO A 97 -9.98 -5.93 -6.06
C PRO A 97 -9.61 -6.41 -7.46
N ASP A 98 -9.85 -5.55 -8.45
CA ASP A 98 -9.38 -5.78 -9.83
C ASP A 98 -7.92 -5.36 -10.02
N VAL A 99 -7.46 -4.40 -9.20
CA VAL A 99 -6.06 -3.93 -9.16
C VAL A 99 -5.71 -3.56 -7.73
N VAL A 100 -4.52 -3.95 -7.30
CA VAL A 100 -3.92 -3.51 -6.02
C VAL A 100 -2.83 -2.49 -6.31
N VAL A 101 -2.74 -1.45 -5.49
CA VAL A 101 -1.71 -0.41 -5.57
C VAL A 101 -0.87 -0.42 -4.30
N THR A 102 0.44 -0.56 -4.46
CA THR A 102 1.45 -0.37 -3.41
C THR A 102 2.26 0.89 -3.67
N ILE A 103 2.77 1.52 -2.60
CA ILE A 103 3.37 2.86 -2.68
C ILE A 103 4.73 2.85 -2.02
N ALA A 104 5.73 3.30 -2.76
CA ALA A 104 7.09 3.52 -2.29
C ALA A 104 7.78 2.25 -1.75
N ASP A 105 8.39 2.34 -0.56
CA ASP A 105 9.49 1.45 -0.22
C ASP A 105 9.58 1.05 1.26
N ARG A 106 8.68 1.51 2.12
CA ARG A 106 8.77 1.08 3.52
C ARG A 106 8.78 -0.44 3.62
N PHE A 107 9.55 -0.97 4.56
CA PHE A 107 9.82 -2.41 4.68
C PHE A 107 8.56 -3.29 4.64
N GLU A 108 7.44 -2.79 5.19
CA GLU A 108 6.18 -3.53 5.22
C GLU A 108 5.40 -3.52 3.89
N THR A 109 5.75 -2.66 2.93
CA THR A 109 5.00 -2.55 1.66
C THR A 109 5.12 -3.80 0.79
N ILE A 110 6.18 -4.59 0.97
CA ILE A 110 6.33 -5.87 0.26
C ILE A 110 5.20 -6.87 0.58
N ALA A 111 4.58 -6.75 1.76
CA ALA A 111 3.44 -7.59 2.13
C ALA A 111 2.26 -7.40 1.17
N THR A 112 2.00 -6.18 0.73
CA THR A 112 0.99 -5.85 -0.27
C THR A 112 1.29 -6.55 -1.60
N SER A 113 2.54 -6.44 -2.05
CA SER A 113 2.97 -7.03 -3.31
C SER A 113 2.91 -8.55 -3.30
N ILE A 114 3.36 -9.19 -2.22
CA ILE A 114 3.29 -10.64 -2.06
C ILE A 114 1.83 -11.12 -2.05
N ALA A 115 0.99 -10.51 -1.21
CA ALA A 115 -0.41 -10.92 -1.08
C ALA A 115 -1.19 -10.77 -2.40
N ALA A 116 -0.95 -9.71 -3.16
CA ALA A 116 -1.55 -9.51 -4.48
C ALA A 116 -1.04 -10.52 -5.51
N SER A 117 0.28 -10.71 -5.58
CA SER A 117 0.91 -11.61 -6.55
C SER A 117 0.47 -13.06 -6.38
N TYR A 118 0.41 -13.57 -5.14
CA TYR A 118 -0.05 -14.96 -4.88
C TYR A 118 -1.53 -15.17 -5.19
N GLN A 119 -2.33 -14.12 -5.20
CA GLN A 119 -3.75 -14.19 -5.58
C GLN A 119 -3.99 -13.84 -7.05
N ASN A 120 -2.94 -13.68 -7.85
CA ASN A 120 -3.00 -13.27 -9.26
C ASN A 120 -3.80 -11.98 -9.48
N ILE A 121 -3.69 -11.04 -8.55
CA ILE A 121 -4.31 -9.72 -8.67
C ILE A 121 -3.27 -8.77 -9.29
N PRO A 122 -3.58 -8.08 -10.40
CA PRO A 122 -2.69 -7.10 -10.99
C PRO A 122 -2.21 -6.06 -9.97
N LEU A 123 -0.90 -5.85 -9.92
CA LEU A 123 -0.25 -4.97 -8.96
C LEU A 123 0.35 -3.74 -9.66
N ALA A 124 -0.01 -2.55 -9.19
CA ALA A 124 0.64 -1.30 -9.57
C ALA A 124 1.57 -0.82 -8.45
N HIS A 125 2.80 -0.48 -8.79
CA HIS A 125 3.79 0.08 -7.87
C HIS A 125 4.05 1.55 -8.20
N ILE A 126 3.79 2.42 -7.23
CA ILE A 126 4.03 3.86 -7.33
C ILE A 126 5.38 4.18 -6.68
N GLN A 127 6.20 4.99 -7.36
CA GLN A 127 7.49 5.46 -6.90
C GLN A 127 8.52 4.32 -6.71
N GLY A 128 8.63 3.46 -7.72
CA GLY A 128 9.74 2.50 -7.87
C GLY A 128 10.97 3.12 -8.52
N GLY A 129 12.08 2.36 -8.60
CA GLY A 129 13.27 2.68 -9.38
C GLY A 129 14.34 3.53 -8.67
N GLU A 130 14.04 4.13 -7.52
CA GLU A 130 15.01 4.93 -6.76
C GLU A 130 16.02 4.08 -5.96
N VAL A 131 17.24 4.59 -5.73
CA VAL A 131 18.31 3.94 -4.95
C VAL A 131 18.57 4.71 -3.65
N THR A 132 18.55 4.03 -2.50
CA THR A 132 18.69 4.65 -1.16
C THR A 132 19.71 3.98 -0.24
N GLY A 133 20.19 2.74 -0.56
CA GLY A 133 21.24 2.05 0.16
C GLY A 133 20.86 1.41 1.50
N ASN A 134 19.58 1.18 1.77
CA ASN A 134 19.05 0.54 2.99
C ASN A 134 18.07 -0.59 2.69
N ILE A 135 17.42 -1.15 3.74
CA ILE A 135 16.42 -2.23 3.56
C ILE A 135 15.23 -1.80 2.69
N ASP A 136 14.86 -0.54 2.74
CA ASP A 136 13.73 -0.01 1.96
C ASP A 136 14.03 -0.08 0.45
N GLU A 137 15.30 0.08 0.04
CA GLU A 137 15.71 -0.14 -1.35
C GLU A 137 15.47 -1.58 -1.82
N LYS A 138 15.84 -2.57 -1.01
CA LYS A 138 15.58 -3.98 -1.33
C LYS A 138 14.10 -4.25 -1.50
N VAL A 139 13.29 -3.69 -0.61
CA VAL A 139 11.83 -3.80 -0.66
C VAL A 139 11.27 -3.10 -1.89
N ARG A 140 11.75 -1.91 -2.21
CA ARG A 140 11.34 -1.17 -3.41
C ARG A 140 11.61 -1.97 -4.68
N HIS A 141 12.81 -2.53 -4.83
CA HIS A 141 13.15 -3.35 -5.99
C HIS A 141 12.33 -4.65 -6.03
N ALA A 142 12.04 -5.27 -4.89
CA ALA A 142 11.17 -6.43 -4.83
C ALA A 142 9.73 -6.08 -5.24
N ASN A 143 9.18 -4.96 -4.78
CA ASN A 143 7.88 -4.46 -5.21
C ASN A 143 7.84 -4.21 -6.72
N THR A 144 8.88 -3.59 -7.27
CA THR A 144 9.02 -3.36 -8.72
C THR A 144 9.02 -4.68 -9.49
N LYS A 145 9.74 -5.70 -8.99
CA LYS A 145 9.78 -7.04 -9.66
C LYS A 145 8.46 -7.79 -9.62
N LEU A 146 7.66 -7.57 -8.59
CA LEU A 146 6.34 -8.21 -8.43
C LEU A 146 5.22 -7.43 -9.12
N ALA A 147 5.45 -6.16 -9.46
CA ALA A 147 4.43 -5.31 -10.05
C ALA A 147 4.26 -5.53 -11.57
N ASP A 148 3.03 -5.42 -12.03
CA ASP A 148 2.65 -5.47 -13.45
C ASP A 148 2.63 -4.06 -14.08
N ILE A 149 2.42 -3.02 -13.25
CA ILE A 149 2.32 -1.62 -13.66
C ILE A 149 3.28 -0.79 -12.82
N HIS A 150 4.12 0.02 -13.49
CA HIS A 150 5.12 0.86 -12.85
C HIS A 150 4.77 2.34 -13.05
N LEU A 151 4.64 3.08 -11.95
CA LEU A 151 4.39 4.51 -11.94
C LEU A 151 5.56 5.20 -11.25
N VAL A 152 6.59 5.52 -12.03
CA VAL A 152 7.85 6.10 -11.56
C VAL A 152 7.76 7.62 -11.38
N ALA A 153 8.61 8.17 -10.50
CA ALA A 153 8.60 9.61 -10.17
C ALA A 153 9.46 10.45 -11.13
N SER A 154 10.40 9.83 -11.87
CA SER A 154 11.31 10.51 -12.79
C SER A 154 11.73 9.58 -13.92
N ASP A 155 12.29 10.17 -14.99
CA ASP A 155 12.82 9.41 -16.13
C ASP A 155 14.02 8.54 -15.72
N ASP A 156 14.82 8.97 -14.74
CA ASP A 156 15.97 8.21 -14.23
C ASP A 156 15.55 6.95 -13.46
N ALA A 157 14.31 6.90 -12.98
CA ALA A 157 13.74 5.78 -12.25
C ALA A 157 13.00 4.77 -13.15
N ALA A 158 12.89 5.06 -14.45
CA ALA A 158 12.13 4.26 -15.42
C ALA A 158 12.93 3.00 -15.98
#